data_b009c72921ca6e2fe803c4f5ee526063
#
_entry.id   b009c72921ca6e2fe803c4f5ee526063
#
_cell.length_a   1.000
_cell.length_b   1.000
_cell.length_c   1.000
_cell.angle_alpha   90.00
_cell.angle_beta   90.00
_cell.angle_gamma   90.00
#
_symmetry.space_group_name_H-M   'P 1'
#
loop_
_entity.id
_entity.type
_entity.pdbx_description
1 polymer ?
#
loop_
_entity_poly.entity_id
_entity_poly.type
_entity_poly.pdbx_seq_one_letter_code
_entity_poly.pdbx_strand_id
1 'polypeptide(L)'
;MASSKTLNQANLETLGANRLAQLLLELVAVDAQTKRRLRLELASANGSGDVAGEVAKRLATIAKAEAFVDWNKVKPLARDIEAQRRAIMEHIAPTDPATAFELLWKLIALARPVLSWCDDSHGTLGTVFATALSVLGALAAAARLPTDQLVDRVFDSVCDNDHGQFHGLVTLMTEPLGEAGLKSLRRKFEAMAREVQQRPPQGERRVIGFGSGGVFYEDEMEARRHERLVRQALVDIADALGDVDAFIAQCPADQRHNPAIAAAIAERLLAAGRAAEAIAALDAAEAIRRKGGHWPNWDRVRIAALDALGHAECAQCG
;
A
#
# COMPACT_ATOMS: atom_id res chain seq x y z
N MET A 1 -5.61 42.90 24.06
CA MET A 1 -5.07 42.08 25.16
C MET A 1 -5.94 40.84 25.32
N ALA A 2 -5.39 39.64 25.17
CA ALA A 2 -6.15 38.44 25.42
C ALA A 2 -6.51 38.38 26.91
N SER A 3 -7.77 38.04 27.22
CA SER A 3 -8.23 37.89 28.61
C SER A 3 -7.38 36.83 29.32
N SER A 4 -6.92 37.12 30.54
CA SER A 4 -6.17 36.15 31.39
C SER A 4 -6.95 34.86 31.73
N LYS A 5 -8.21 34.81 31.37
CA LYS A 5 -9.13 33.65 31.57
C LYS A 5 -9.25 32.77 30.33
N THR A 6 -8.70 33.14 29.19
CA THR A 6 -8.79 32.36 27.96
C THR A 6 -7.80 31.20 28.01
N LEU A 7 -8.27 29.99 27.73
CA LEU A 7 -7.41 28.80 27.65
C LEU A 7 -6.56 28.87 26.36
N ASN A 8 -5.30 29.30 26.53
CA ASN A 8 -4.29 29.37 25.48
C ASN A 8 -2.90 29.07 26.04
N GLN A 9 -1.92 28.83 25.17
CA GLN A 9 -0.56 28.47 25.55
C GLN A 9 0.07 29.49 26.52
N ALA A 10 0.02 30.78 26.19
CA ALA A 10 0.63 31.83 27.01
C ALA A 10 0.07 31.89 28.45
N ASN A 11 -1.26 31.74 28.57
CA ASN A 11 -1.89 31.71 29.89
C ASN A 11 -1.60 30.42 30.66
N LEU A 12 -1.45 29.27 29.97
CA LEU A 12 -1.05 28.02 30.62
C LEU A 12 0.39 28.07 31.11
N GLU A 13 1.31 28.65 30.34
CA GLU A 13 2.72 28.84 30.75
C GLU A 13 2.87 29.63 32.03
N THR A 14 1.95 30.56 32.32
CA THR A 14 1.96 31.32 33.60
C THR A 14 1.72 30.47 34.84
N LEU A 15 1.13 29.25 34.69
CA LEU A 15 0.93 28.35 35.83
C LEU A 15 2.23 27.71 36.36
N GLY A 16 3.28 27.72 35.52
CA GLY A 16 4.55 27.08 35.81
C GLY A 16 4.55 25.56 35.66
N ALA A 17 5.74 24.98 35.50
CA ALA A 17 5.91 23.56 35.17
C ALA A 17 5.28 22.62 36.20
N ASN A 18 5.43 22.90 37.50
CA ASN A 18 4.90 22.05 38.58
C ASN A 18 3.37 21.93 38.52
N ARG A 19 2.68 23.07 38.34
CA ARG A 19 1.20 23.05 38.29
C ARG A 19 0.70 22.40 37.01
N LEU A 20 1.35 22.66 35.87
CA LEU A 20 1.05 21.99 34.61
C LEU A 20 1.24 20.46 34.71
N ALA A 21 2.33 19.98 35.33
CA ALA A 21 2.57 18.57 35.56
C ALA A 21 1.47 17.92 36.40
N GLN A 22 1.03 18.58 37.48
CA GLN A 22 -0.07 18.10 38.31
C GLN A 22 -1.38 17.99 37.50
N LEU A 23 -1.75 19.03 36.76
CA LEU A 23 -2.95 19.03 35.92
C LEU A 23 -2.90 17.93 34.85
N LEU A 24 -1.74 17.71 34.21
CA LEU A 24 -1.55 16.62 33.28
C LEU A 24 -1.74 15.26 33.94
N LEU A 25 -1.19 15.04 35.14
CA LEU A 25 -1.38 13.79 35.88
C LEU A 25 -2.84 13.55 36.26
N GLU A 26 -3.57 14.59 36.64
CA GLU A 26 -5.02 14.53 36.91
C GLU A 26 -5.80 14.13 35.64
N LEU A 27 -5.49 14.73 34.49
CA LEU A 27 -6.14 14.42 33.20
C LEU A 27 -5.88 12.98 32.76
N VAL A 28 -4.67 12.47 32.89
CA VAL A 28 -4.33 11.10 32.47
C VAL A 28 -4.84 10.01 33.42
N ALA A 29 -5.26 10.37 34.65
CA ALA A 29 -5.82 9.40 35.58
C ALA A 29 -7.12 8.77 35.02
N VAL A 30 -7.87 9.52 34.24
CA VAL A 30 -9.16 9.11 33.66
C VAL A 30 -9.10 8.82 32.15
N ASP A 31 -8.02 9.21 31.47
CA ASP A 31 -7.87 9.04 30.02
C ASP A 31 -6.60 8.23 29.66
N ALA A 32 -6.82 6.95 29.36
CA ALA A 32 -5.76 6.05 28.97
C ALA A 32 -5.06 6.45 27.65
N GLN A 33 -5.73 7.15 26.74
CA GLN A 33 -5.15 7.60 25.47
C GLN A 33 -4.16 8.74 25.72
N THR A 34 -4.57 9.76 26.49
CA THR A 34 -3.70 10.88 26.90
C THR A 34 -2.50 10.37 27.72
N LYS A 35 -2.72 9.38 28.59
CA LYS A 35 -1.64 8.73 29.34
C LYS A 35 -0.57 8.10 28.43
N ARG A 36 -1.00 7.38 27.39
CA ARG A 36 -0.08 6.80 26.39
C ARG A 36 0.70 7.88 25.64
N ARG A 37 0.01 8.94 25.21
CA ARG A 37 0.65 10.06 24.51
C ARG A 37 1.73 10.71 25.38
N LEU A 38 1.44 11.02 26.64
CA LEU A 38 2.45 11.60 27.55
C LEU A 38 3.64 10.65 27.81
N ARG A 39 3.41 9.33 27.82
CA ARG A 39 4.52 8.36 27.92
C ARG A 39 5.44 8.40 26.69
N LEU A 40 4.87 8.54 25.49
CA LEU A 40 5.68 8.70 24.27
C LEU A 40 6.48 10.00 24.30
N GLU A 41 5.90 11.11 24.75
CA GLU A 41 6.61 12.38 24.91
C GLU A 41 7.74 12.27 25.94
N LEU A 42 7.53 11.61 27.08
CA LEU A 42 8.57 11.36 28.06
C LEU A 42 9.66 10.43 27.52
N ALA A 43 9.30 9.40 26.78
CA ALA A 43 10.26 8.50 26.14
C ALA A 43 11.10 9.25 25.10
N SER A 44 10.50 10.20 24.34
CA SER A 44 11.22 10.99 23.34
C SER A 44 12.30 11.90 23.98
N ALA A 45 12.07 12.35 25.20
CA ALA A 45 13.07 13.11 25.95
C ALA A 45 14.28 12.26 26.37
N ASN A 46 14.12 10.93 26.51
CA ASN A 46 15.18 10.00 26.88
C ASN A 46 15.94 9.43 25.67
N GLY A 47 15.35 9.46 24.48
CA GLY A 47 15.97 9.02 23.25
C GLY A 47 15.11 8.05 22.42
N SER A 48 15.52 7.81 21.17
CA SER A 48 14.79 7.00 20.19
C SER A 48 14.56 5.55 20.62
N GLY A 49 15.49 4.96 21.40
CA GLY A 49 15.37 3.58 21.90
C GLY A 49 14.20 3.39 22.87
N ASP A 50 13.97 4.36 23.76
CA ASP A 50 12.86 4.32 24.71
C ASP A 50 11.51 4.47 23.96
N VAL A 51 11.44 5.37 22.96
CA VAL A 51 10.26 5.51 22.09
C VAL A 51 9.99 4.20 21.36
N ALA A 52 11.01 3.57 20.77
CA ALA A 52 10.88 2.31 20.05
C ALA A 52 10.30 1.19 20.95
N GLY A 53 10.78 1.12 22.20
CA GLY A 53 10.26 0.19 23.21
C GLY A 53 8.77 0.41 23.53
N GLU A 54 8.34 1.66 23.72
CA GLU A 54 6.94 1.98 24.02
C GLU A 54 6.03 1.71 22.81
N VAL A 55 6.47 2.09 21.59
CA VAL A 55 5.76 1.78 20.34
C VAL A 55 5.61 0.27 20.18
N ALA A 56 6.69 -0.50 20.30
CA ALA A 56 6.66 -1.96 20.15
C ALA A 56 5.67 -2.63 21.11
N LYS A 57 5.67 -2.22 22.39
CA LYS A 57 4.71 -2.70 23.40
C LYS A 57 3.26 -2.38 23.00
N ARG A 58 3.03 -1.17 22.48
CA ARG A 58 1.69 -0.75 22.08
C ARG A 58 1.20 -1.54 20.88
N LEU A 59 2.01 -1.69 19.83
CA LEU A 59 1.67 -2.49 18.64
C LEU A 59 1.36 -3.94 19.02
N ALA A 60 2.18 -4.55 19.90
CA ALA A 60 1.93 -5.90 20.42
C ALA A 60 0.62 -6.02 21.23
N THR A 61 0.23 -4.96 21.94
CA THR A 61 -1.04 -4.93 22.68
C THR A 61 -2.23 -4.86 21.70
N ILE A 62 -2.12 -4.04 20.64
CA ILE A 62 -3.17 -3.93 19.60
C ILE A 62 -3.31 -5.25 18.85
N ALA A 63 -2.18 -5.90 18.49
CA ALA A 63 -2.17 -7.17 17.78
C ALA A 63 -2.89 -8.31 18.53
N LYS A 64 -2.90 -8.26 19.86
CA LYS A 64 -3.53 -9.27 20.74
C LYS A 64 -4.99 -8.95 21.07
N ALA A 65 -5.51 -7.81 20.62
CA ALA A 65 -6.89 -7.45 20.91
C ALA A 65 -7.84 -8.29 20.05
N GLU A 66 -8.84 -8.89 20.68
CA GLU A 66 -9.87 -9.72 20.02
C GLU A 66 -11.28 -9.13 20.19
N ALA A 67 -11.42 -8.10 21.03
CA ALA A 67 -12.71 -7.49 21.31
C ALA A 67 -13.19 -6.67 20.11
N PHE A 68 -14.40 -6.97 19.63
CA PHE A 68 -15.00 -6.23 18.52
C PHE A 68 -15.12 -4.73 18.84
N VAL A 69 -14.72 -3.89 17.90
CA VAL A 69 -14.79 -2.43 17.98
C VAL A 69 -15.84 -1.92 17.01
N ASP A 70 -16.94 -1.43 17.57
CA ASP A 70 -18.03 -0.82 16.83
C ASP A 70 -17.56 0.48 16.14
N TRP A 71 -18.19 0.85 15.02
CA TRP A 71 -17.88 2.02 14.19
C TRP A 71 -17.72 3.33 14.97
N ASN A 72 -18.49 3.53 16.06
CA ASN A 72 -18.41 4.72 16.90
C ASN A 72 -17.14 4.77 17.76
N LYS A 73 -16.47 3.64 17.99
CA LYS A 73 -15.24 3.49 18.77
C LYS A 73 -13.97 3.36 17.89
N VAL A 74 -14.11 3.29 16.56
CA VAL A 74 -12.98 3.18 15.64
C VAL A 74 -12.07 4.41 15.67
N LYS A 75 -12.64 5.63 15.81
CA LYS A 75 -11.86 6.89 15.84
C LYS A 75 -10.79 6.95 16.94
N PRO A 76 -11.07 6.55 18.21
CA PRO A 76 -10.03 6.45 19.23
C PRO A 76 -8.90 5.48 18.88
N LEU A 77 -9.22 4.32 18.30
CA LEU A 77 -8.21 3.34 17.86
C LEU A 77 -7.37 3.89 16.70
N ALA A 78 -7.99 4.51 15.70
CA ALA A 78 -7.28 5.14 14.59
C ALA A 78 -6.32 6.23 15.05
N ARG A 79 -6.74 7.07 16.02
CA ARG A 79 -5.86 8.09 16.63
C ARG A 79 -4.69 7.49 17.39
N ASP A 80 -4.90 6.35 18.04
CA ASP A 80 -3.83 5.65 18.76
C ASP A 80 -2.80 5.07 17.77
N ILE A 81 -3.24 4.39 16.70
CA ILE A 81 -2.35 3.86 15.66
C ILE A 81 -1.61 4.99 14.94
N GLU A 82 -2.29 6.10 14.63
CA GLU A 82 -1.66 7.28 14.02
C GLU A 82 -0.62 7.93 14.96
N ALA A 83 -0.86 7.94 16.27
CA ALA A 83 0.13 8.42 17.23
C ALA A 83 1.39 7.53 17.25
N GLN A 84 1.24 6.19 17.10
CA GLN A 84 2.39 5.30 16.98
C GLN A 84 3.15 5.57 15.66
N ARG A 85 2.44 5.72 14.52
CA ARG A 85 3.06 6.07 13.24
C ARG A 85 3.88 7.36 13.33
N ARG A 86 3.30 8.40 13.93
CA ARG A 86 4.01 9.68 14.14
C ARG A 86 5.24 9.52 15.01
N ALA A 87 5.12 8.81 16.13
CA ALA A 87 6.26 8.55 17.02
C ALA A 87 7.41 7.83 16.29
N ILE A 88 7.09 6.85 15.42
CA ILE A 88 8.09 6.17 14.59
C ILE A 88 8.78 7.18 13.66
N MET A 89 8.01 8.00 12.95
CA MET A 89 8.56 8.89 11.92
C MET A 89 9.27 10.13 12.50
N GLU A 90 8.80 10.68 13.62
CA GLU A 90 9.29 11.91 14.18
C GLU A 90 10.47 11.69 15.15
N HIS A 91 10.48 10.56 15.90
CA HIS A 91 11.43 10.34 16.97
C HIS A 91 12.41 9.18 16.73
N ILE A 92 12.07 8.21 15.86
CA ILE A 92 12.93 7.04 15.61
C ILE A 92 13.60 7.15 14.24
N ALA A 93 12.84 7.39 13.18
CA ALA A 93 13.34 7.39 11.81
C ALA A 93 14.56 8.31 11.56
N PRO A 94 14.67 9.51 12.17
CA PRO A 94 15.80 10.40 11.95
C PRO A 94 17.15 9.85 12.46
N THR A 95 17.13 8.99 13.49
CA THR A 95 18.34 8.47 14.16
C THR A 95 18.56 6.98 13.91
N ASP A 96 17.49 6.21 13.75
CA ASP A 96 17.52 4.76 13.52
C ASP A 96 16.46 4.34 12.49
N PRO A 97 16.73 4.56 11.19
CA PRO A 97 15.79 4.20 10.12
C PRO A 97 15.48 2.70 10.06
N ALA A 98 16.41 1.84 10.49
CA ALA A 98 16.21 0.39 10.46
C ALA A 98 15.16 -0.05 11.49
N THR A 99 15.30 0.40 12.74
CA THR A 99 14.29 0.16 13.78
C THR A 99 12.94 0.79 13.41
N ALA A 100 12.95 2.01 12.85
CA ALA A 100 11.74 2.68 12.38
C ALA A 100 11.02 1.86 11.30
N PHE A 101 11.76 1.32 10.33
CA PHE A 101 11.23 0.46 9.28
C PHE A 101 10.56 -0.80 9.86
N GLU A 102 11.24 -1.49 10.77
CA GLU A 102 10.69 -2.68 11.42
C GLU A 102 9.39 -2.39 12.19
N LEU A 103 9.33 -1.27 12.89
CA LEU A 103 8.14 -0.88 13.65
C LEU A 103 6.99 -0.43 12.71
N LEU A 104 7.30 0.32 11.65
CA LEU A 104 6.31 0.75 10.68
C LEU A 104 5.72 -0.43 9.91
N TRP A 105 6.56 -1.40 9.53
CA TRP A 105 6.09 -2.64 8.91
C TRP A 105 5.15 -3.42 9.82
N LYS A 106 5.53 -3.59 11.10
CA LYS A 106 4.66 -4.22 12.10
C LYS A 106 3.35 -3.46 12.28
N LEU A 107 3.37 -2.13 12.24
CA LEU A 107 2.17 -1.30 12.32
C LEU A 107 1.24 -1.57 11.13
N ILE A 108 1.77 -1.61 9.89
CA ILE A 108 0.97 -1.90 8.69
C ILE A 108 0.40 -3.33 8.75
N ALA A 109 1.17 -4.30 9.21
CA ALA A 109 0.72 -5.68 9.37
C ALA A 109 -0.44 -5.82 10.39
N LEU A 110 -0.62 -4.86 11.30
CA LEU A 110 -1.80 -4.82 12.16
C LEU A 110 -3.13 -4.64 11.40
N ALA A 111 -3.08 -4.16 10.15
CA ALA A 111 -4.31 -3.97 9.39
C ALA A 111 -5.13 -5.26 9.29
N ARG A 112 -4.47 -6.40 9.03
CA ARG A 112 -5.14 -7.70 8.89
C ARG A 112 -5.92 -8.09 10.16
N PRO A 113 -5.32 -8.23 11.36
CA PRO A 113 -6.09 -8.54 12.56
C PRO A 113 -7.07 -7.42 12.93
N VAL A 114 -6.66 -6.15 12.87
CA VAL A 114 -7.50 -5.03 13.29
C VAL A 114 -8.77 -4.90 12.45
N LEU A 115 -8.68 -4.97 11.13
CA LEU A 115 -9.84 -4.87 10.25
C LEU A 115 -10.77 -6.08 10.34
N SER A 116 -10.31 -7.22 10.86
CA SER A 116 -11.17 -8.39 11.05
C SER A 116 -12.10 -8.28 12.27
N TRP A 117 -11.77 -7.44 13.27
CA TRP A 117 -12.59 -7.22 14.47
C TRP A 117 -13.07 -5.77 14.65
N CYS A 118 -12.90 -4.91 13.63
CA CYS A 118 -13.39 -3.53 13.63
C CYS A 118 -14.40 -3.29 12.51
N ASP A 119 -15.46 -2.55 12.78
CA ASP A 119 -16.32 -1.98 11.73
C ASP A 119 -15.72 -0.67 11.22
N ASP A 120 -14.85 -0.77 10.19
CA ASP A 120 -14.24 0.39 9.52
C ASP A 120 -14.99 0.82 8.25
N SER A 121 -16.32 0.75 8.24
CA SER A 121 -17.16 1.12 7.09
C SER A 121 -16.90 2.54 6.56
N HIS A 122 -16.33 3.42 7.36
CA HIS A 122 -15.91 4.77 6.96
C HIS A 122 -14.47 4.86 6.45
N GLY A 123 -13.69 3.78 6.44
CA GLY A 123 -12.30 3.74 5.96
C GLY A 123 -11.31 4.53 6.81
N THR A 124 -11.65 4.83 8.07
CA THR A 124 -10.80 5.64 8.96
C THR A 124 -9.48 4.94 9.29
N LEU A 125 -9.53 3.65 9.64
CA LEU A 125 -8.34 2.82 9.88
C LEU A 125 -7.59 2.54 8.57
N GLY A 126 -8.33 2.23 7.50
CA GLY A 126 -7.75 2.05 6.17
C GLY A 126 -6.88 3.24 5.75
N THR A 127 -7.34 4.48 6.01
CA THR A 127 -6.57 5.70 5.73
C THR A 127 -5.27 5.78 6.54
N VAL A 128 -5.28 5.40 7.82
CA VAL A 128 -4.08 5.40 8.68
C VAL A 128 -3.05 4.39 8.16
N PHE A 129 -3.49 3.18 7.80
CA PHE A 129 -2.60 2.15 7.24
C PHE A 129 -2.04 2.55 5.87
N ALA A 130 -2.86 3.13 4.99
CA ALA A 130 -2.39 3.65 3.70
C ALA A 130 -1.37 4.77 3.86
N THR A 131 -1.55 5.67 4.84
CA THR A 131 -0.58 6.72 5.18
C THR A 131 0.72 6.11 5.70
N ALA A 132 0.66 5.06 6.52
CA ALA A 132 1.86 4.35 6.98
C ALA A 132 2.59 3.68 5.81
N LEU A 133 1.86 3.05 4.90
CA LEU A 133 2.43 2.40 3.72
C LEU A 133 3.15 3.41 2.79
N SER A 134 2.58 4.60 2.58
CA SER A 134 3.11 5.59 1.64
C SER A 134 4.53 6.07 1.95
N VAL A 135 4.97 6.00 3.21
CA VAL A 135 6.32 6.42 3.65
C VAL A 135 7.28 5.24 3.79
N LEU A 136 6.82 4.01 3.62
CA LEU A 136 7.59 2.80 3.87
C LEU A 136 8.77 2.64 2.91
N GLY A 137 8.59 2.99 1.62
CA GLY A 137 9.65 2.89 0.61
C GLY A 137 10.84 3.81 0.89
N ALA A 138 10.57 5.08 1.19
CA ALA A 138 11.60 6.04 1.56
C ALA A 138 12.35 5.61 2.83
N LEU A 139 11.63 5.06 3.80
CA LEU A 139 12.23 4.55 5.03
C LEU A 139 13.09 3.30 4.78
N ALA A 140 12.66 2.40 3.89
CA ALA A 140 13.45 1.23 3.47
C ALA A 140 14.76 1.65 2.79
N ALA A 141 14.72 2.65 1.91
CA ALA A 141 15.91 3.21 1.27
C ALA A 141 16.88 3.82 2.30
N ALA A 142 16.37 4.59 3.26
CA ALA A 142 17.17 5.17 4.35
C ALA A 142 17.78 4.09 5.28
N ALA A 143 17.06 3.01 5.54
CA ALA A 143 17.48 1.89 6.38
C ALA A 143 18.57 1.02 5.72
N ARG A 144 18.75 1.09 4.39
CA ARG A 144 19.74 0.32 3.63
C ARG A 144 19.72 -1.17 3.94
N LEU A 145 18.51 -1.74 3.96
CA LEU A 145 18.32 -3.15 4.27
C LEU A 145 18.92 -4.07 3.19
N PRO A 146 19.36 -5.30 3.56
CA PRO A 146 19.77 -6.30 2.58
C PRO A 146 18.64 -6.60 1.57
N THR A 147 18.97 -6.52 0.28
CA THR A 147 17.99 -6.64 -0.80
C THR A 147 17.25 -7.97 -0.80
N ASP A 148 17.93 -9.07 -0.48
CA ASP A 148 17.35 -10.41 -0.38
C ASP A 148 16.27 -10.50 0.69
N GLN A 149 16.55 -9.98 1.90
CA GLN A 149 15.57 -9.91 2.98
C GLN A 149 14.35 -9.05 2.61
N LEU A 150 14.60 -7.92 1.91
CA LEU A 150 13.53 -7.05 1.45
C LEU A 150 12.68 -7.72 0.37
N VAL A 151 13.29 -8.46 -0.57
CA VAL A 151 12.59 -9.26 -1.60
C VAL A 151 11.66 -10.27 -0.96
N ASP A 152 12.15 -11.06 0.01
CA ASP A 152 11.35 -12.08 0.70
C ASP A 152 10.17 -11.44 1.43
N ARG A 153 10.42 -10.36 2.18
CA ARG A 153 9.40 -9.64 2.92
C ARG A 153 8.32 -9.02 2.02
N VAL A 154 8.72 -8.42 0.89
CA VAL A 154 7.77 -7.86 -0.08
C VAL A 154 6.93 -8.98 -0.71
N PHE A 155 7.56 -10.09 -1.11
CA PHE A 155 6.86 -11.24 -1.65
C PHE A 155 5.80 -11.77 -0.67
N ASP A 156 6.18 -12.05 0.57
CA ASP A 156 5.28 -12.57 1.59
C ASP A 156 4.12 -11.61 1.87
N SER A 157 4.41 -10.30 1.94
CA SER A 157 3.38 -9.29 2.20
C SER A 157 2.41 -9.08 1.04
N VAL A 158 2.87 -9.20 -0.21
CA VAL A 158 1.98 -9.17 -1.38
C VAL A 158 1.09 -10.41 -1.40
N CYS A 159 1.61 -11.58 -0.99
CA CYS A 159 0.82 -12.81 -0.87
C CYS A 159 -0.22 -12.74 0.27
N ASP A 160 0.12 -12.09 1.38
CA ASP A 160 -0.74 -11.93 2.57
C ASP A 160 -1.44 -10.56 2.61
N ASN A 161 -2.09 -10.18 1.50
CA ASN A 161 -2.70 -8.85 1.32
C ASN A 161 -4.24 -8.92 1.26
N ASP A 162 -4.86 -9.62 2.20
CA ASP A 162 -6.31 -9.91 2.20
C ASP A 162 -7.19 -8.65 2.33
N HIS A 163 -6.71 -7.62 3.00
CA HIS A 163 -7.43 -6.37 3.22
C HIS A 163 -6.89 -5.21 2.37
N GLY A 164 -5.97 -5.48 1.42
CA GLY A 164 -5.37 -4.44 0.58
C GLY A 164 -4.35 -3.55 1.31
N GLN A 165 -3.91 -3.94 2.51
CA GLN A 165 -3.00 -3.16 3.36
C GLN A 165 -1.63 -2.93 2.73
N PHE A 166 -1.22 -3.76 1.79
CA PHE A 166 0.02 -3.65 1.02
C PHE A 166 -0.21 -3.32 -0.47
N HIS A 167 -1.36 -2.71 -0.79
CA HIS A 167 -1.65 -2.30 -2.16
C HIS A 167 -0.62 -1.27 -2.65
N GLY A 168 0.01 -1.54 -3.81
CA GLY A 168 1.08 -0.69 -4.36
C GLY A 168 2.45 -0.87 -3.70
N LEU A 169 2.64 -1.87 -2.83
CA LEU A 169 3.91 -2.11 -2.15
C LEU A 169 5.09 -2.28 -3.12
N VAL A 170 4.92 -3.00 -4.22
CA VAL A 170 5.98 -3.20 -5.23
C VAL A 170 6.47 -1.86 -5.77
N THR A 171 5.55 -0.98 -6.15
CA THR A 171 5.87 0.37 -6.65
C THR A 171 6.61 1.21 -5.61
N LEU A 172 6.18 1.18 -4.35
CA LEU A 172 6.83 1.90 -3.25
C LEU A 172 8.24 1.37 -2.95
N MET A 173 8.49 0.09 -3.21
CA MET A 173 9.76 -0.58 -2.97
C MET A 173 10.70 -0.58 -4.18
N THR A 174 10.34 0.10 -5.27
CA THR A 174 11.15 0.14 -6.50
C THR A 174 12.58 0.61 -6.23
N GLU A 175 12.74 1.74 -5.53
CA GLU A 175 14.05 2.30 -5.19
C GLU A 175 14.87 1.39 -4.25
N PRO A 176 14.37 0.96 -3.08
CA PRO A 176 15.16 0.13 -2.17
C PRO A 176 15.42 -1.29 -2.70
N LEU A 177 14.58 -1.86 -3.55
CA LEU A 177 14.84 -3.14 -4.20
C LEU A 177 15.86 -3.01 -5.34
N GLY A 178 15.83 -1.91 -6.06
CA GLY A 178 16.61 -1.73 -7.28
C GLY A 178 16.27 -2.79 -8.34
N GLU A 179 16.98 -2.72 -9.47
CA GLU A 179 16.73 -3.65 -10.59
C GLU A 179 16.97 -5.11 -10.23
N ALA A 180 18.01 -5.40 -9.46
CA ALA A 180 18.35 -6.77 -9.05
C ALA A 180 17.30 -7.39 -8.14
N GLY A 181 16.80 -6.62 -7.16
CA GLY A 181 15.72 -7.05 -6.24
C GLY A 181 14.41 -7.26 -6.98
N LEU A 182 14.02 -6.35 -7.88
CA LEU A 182 12.83 -6.49 -8.71
C LEU A 182 12.90 -7.72 -9.62
N LYS A 183 14.05 -8.02 -10.23
CA LYS A 183 14.24 -9.24 -11.01
C LYS A 183 14.16 -10.50 -10.14
N SER A 184 14.64 -10.45 -8.90
CA SER A 184 14.52 -11.55 -7.96
C SER A 184 13.06 -11.77 -7.53
N LEU A 185 12.35 -10.70 -7.24
CA LEU A 185 10.92 -10.71 -6.91
C LEU A 185 10.09 -11.28 -8.08
N ARG A 186 10.38 -10.87 -9.32
CA ARG A 186 9.75 -11.42 -10.53
C ARG A 186 9.91 -12.94 -10.60
N ARG A 187 11.13 -13.47 -10.40
CA ARG A 187 11.37 -14.92 -10.43
C ARG A 187 10.54 -15.68 -9.40
N LYS A 188 10.32 -15.11 -8.20
CA LYS A 188 9.47 -15.71 -7.17
C LYS A 188 8.01 -15.80 -7.64
N PHE A 189 7.44 -14.72 -8.19
CA PHE A 189 6.07 -14.73 -8.71
C PHE A 189 5.91 -15.61 -9.95
N GLU A 190 6.92 -15.66 -10.85
CA GLU A 190 6.92 -16.59 -11.98
C GLU A 190 6.99 -18.06 -11.52
N ALA A 191 7.73 -18.37 -10.45
CA ALA A 191 7.74 -19.69 -9.86
C ALA A 191 6.37 -20.04 -9.28
N MET A 192 5.78 -19.12 -8.51
CA MET A 192 4.44 -19.26 -7.95
C MET A 192 3.35 -19.43 -9.05
N ALA A 193 3.51 -18.78 -10.22
CA ALA A 193 2.61 -18.96 -11.37
C ALA A 193 2.65 -20.37 -11.97
N ARG A 194 3.80 -21.07 -11.84
CA ARG A 194 3.99 -22.45 -12.35
C ARG A 194 3.51 -23.51 -11.38
N GLU A 195 3.25 -23.15 -10.12
CA GLU A 195 2.73 -24.09 -9.14
C GLU A 195 1.31 -24.52 -9.53
N VAL A 196 1.17 -25.82 -9.84
CA VAL A 196 -0.13 -26.39 -10.17
C VAL A 196 -0.95 -26.50 -8.89
N GLN A 197 -1.99 -25.69 -8.80
CA GLN A 197 -2.94 -25.80 -7.70
C GLN A 197 -3.67 -27.17 -7.81
N GLN A 198 -3.48 -28.03 -6.84
CA GLN A 198 -4.15 -29.33 -6.81
C GLN A 198 -5.64 -29.10 -6.58
N ARG A 199 -6.46 -29.47 -7.58
CA ARG A 199 -7.91 -29.42 -7.46
C ARG A 199 -8.39 -30.62 -6.64
N PRO A 200 -9.17 -30.41 -5.56
CA PRO A 200 -9.75 -31.51 -4.80
C PRO A 200 -10.64 -32.42 -5.68
N PRO A 201 -10.77 -33.70 -5.34
CA PRO A 201 -11.74 -34.58 -6.01
C PRO A 201 -13.15 -33.98 -5.98
N GLN A 202 -13.95 -34.24 -7.02
CA GLN A 202 -15.26 -33.61 -7.20
C GLN A 202 -16.21 -33.77 -5.99
N GLY A 203 -16.12 -34.87 -5.27
CA GLY A 203 -16.93 -35.14 -4.07
C GLY A 203 -16.46 -34.43 -2.79
N GLU A 204 -15.24 -33.87 -2.79
CA GLU A 204 -14.64 -33.17 -1.64
C GLU A 204 -14.61 -31.66 -1.82
N ARG A 205 -15.05 -31.17 -2.99
CA ARG A 205 -15.06 -29.74 -3.29
C ARG A 205 -16.10 -29.02 -2.45
N ARG A 206 -15.67 -28.00 -1.72
CA ARG A 206 -16.54 -27.19 -0.88
C ARG A 206 -17.32 -26.19 -1.73
N VAL A 207 -18.66 -26.24 -1.65
CA VAL A 207 -19.57 -25.29 -2.29
C VAL A 207 -19.65 -24.05 -1.41
N ILE A 208 -19.41 -22.87 -2.00
CA ILE A 208 -19.48 -21.56 -1.33
C ILE A 208 -20.65 -20.68 -1.80
N GLY A 209 -21.34 -21.09 -2.87
CA GLY A 209 -22.50 -20.37 -3.36
C GLY A 209 -23.06 -20.92 -4.67
N PHE A 210 -24.19 -20.30 -5.08
CA PHE A 210 -24.90 -20.59 -6.32
C PHE A 210 -25.16 -19.29 -7.05
N GLY A 211 -25.04 -19.29 -8.39
CA GLY A 211 -25.35 -18.15 -9.23
C GLY A 211 -25.92 -18.55 -10.59
N SER A 212 -26.19 -17.59 -11.46
CA SER A 212 -26.72 -17.81 -12.81
C SER A 212 -25.83 -18.70 -13.68
N GLY A 213 -24.54 -18.81 -13.38
CA GLY A 213 -23.57 -19.66 -14.06
C GLY A 213 -23.34 -21.04 -13.43
N GLY A 214 -24.08 -21.40 -12.35
CA GLY A 214 -23.96 -22.69 -11.67
C GLY A 214 -23.42 -22.60 -10.24
N VAL A 215 -22.75 -23.66 -9.79
CA VAL A 215 -22.20 -23.79 -8.44
C VAL A 215 -20.83 -23.12 -8.38
N PHE A 216 -20.60 -22.33 -7.33
CA PHE A 216 -19.28 -21.75 -7.01
C PHE A 216 -18.56 -22.62 -5.99
N TYR A 217 -17.35 -23.01 -6.32
CA TYR A 217 -16.49 -23.80 -5.45
C TYR A 217 -15.36 -22.96 -4.86
N GLU A 218 -14.97 -23.28 -3.61
CA GLU A 218 -13.92 -22.57 -2.88
C GLU A 218 -12.58 -22.64 -3.62
N ASP A 219 -12.19 -23.84 -4.10
CA ASP A 219 -10.98 -24.08 -4.86
C ASP A 219 -10.89 -23.24 -6.16
N GLU A 220 -12.02 -23.01 -6.85
CA GLU A 220 -12.04 -22.13 -8.03
C GLU A 220 -11.87 -20.65 -7.67
N MET A 221 -12.45 -20.23 -6.55
CA MET A 221 -12.28 -18.87 -6.08
C MET A 221 -10.84 -18.61 -5.65
N GLU A 222 -10.24 -19.57 -4.94
CA GLU A 222 -8.84 -19.49 -4.53
C GLU A 222 -7.90 -19.48 -5.74
N ALA A 223 -8.13 -20.34 -6.73
CA ALA A 223 -7.35 -20.35 -7.96
C ALA A 223 -7.42 -19.02 -8.72
N ARG A 224 -8.63 -18.45 -8.85
CA ARG A 224 -8.81 -17.13 -9.50
C ARG A 224 -8.18 -15.99 -8.70
N ARG A 225 -8.19 -16.09 -7.37
CA ARG A 225 -7.53 -15.13 -6.49
C ARG A 225 -6.03 -15.20 -6.67
N HIS A 226 -5.47 -16.40 -6.63
CA HIS A 226 -4.04 -16.67 -6.85
C HIS A 226 -3.58 -16.13 -8.22
N GLU A 227 -4.30 -16.47 -9.30
CA GLU A 227 -3.99 -15.97 -10.65
C GLU A 227 -4.00 -14.44 -10.73
N ARG A 228 -4.99 -13.79 -10.12
CA ARG A 228 -5.06 -12.31 -10.09
C ARG A 228 -3.93 -11.70 -9.30
N LEU A 229 -3.58 -12.27 -8.14
CA LEU A 229 -2.48 -11.79 -7.30
C LEU A 229 -1.16 -11.87 -8.07
N VAL A 230 -0.84 -13.02 -8.64
CA VAL A 230 0.40 -13.24 -9.41
C VAL A 230 0.45 -12.28 -10.61
N ARG A 231 -0.63 -12.18 -11.38
CA ARG A 231 -0.70 -11.28 -12.53
C ARG A 231 -0.50 -9.82 -12.12
N GLN A 232 -1.16 -9.35 -11.06
CA GLN A 232 -1.00 -7.98 -10.57
C GLN A 232 0.44 -7.72 -10.11
N ALA A 233 1.04 -8.64 -9.36
CA ALA A 233 2.43 -8.49 -8.93
C ALA A 233 3.40 -8.43 -10.12
N LEU A 234 3.21 -9.27 -11.15
CA LEU A 234 4.04 -9.24 -12.35
C LEU A 234 3.84 -7.96 -13.18
N VAL A 235 2.63 -7.42 -13.24
CA VAL A 235 2.33 -6.11 -13.83
C VAL A 235 3.07 -5.00 -13.09
N ASP A 236 2.96 -4.95 -11.75
CA ASP A 236 3.61 -3.91 -10.94
C ASP A 236 5.15 -3.98 -11.05
N ILE A 237 5.71 -5.20 -11.11
CA ILE A 237 7.15 -5.40 -11.31
C ILE A 237 7.59 -4.99 -12.71
N ALA A 238 6.81 -5.31 -13.75
CA ALA A 238 7.09 -4.90 -15.12
C ALA A 238 7.12 -3.38 -15.26
N ASP A 239 6.14 -2.70 -14.63
CA ASP A 239 6.09 -1.24 -14.56
C ASP A 239 7.32 -0.66 -13.83
N ALA A 240 7.67 -1.21 -12.67
CA ALA A 240 8.83 -0.77 -11.90
C ALA A 240 10.16 -0.96 -12.64
N LEU A 241 10.26 -1.97 -13.51
CA LEU A 241 11.43 -2.23 -14.38
C LEU A 241 11.40 -1.46 -15.69
N GLY A 242 10.28 -0.83 -16.08
CA GLY A 242 10.07 -0.26 -17.41
C GLY A 242 10.02 -1.34 -18.52
N ASP A 243 9.74 -2.59 -18.17
CA ASP A 243 9.69 -3.75 -19.08
C ASP A 243 8.31 -3.83 -19.75
N VAL A 244 8.15 -3.06 -20.83
CA VAL A 244 6.85 -2.94 -21.55
C VAL A 244 6.39 -4.27 -22.12
N ASP A 245 7.31 -5.10 -22.61
CA ASP A 245 6.95 -6.38 -23.22
C ASP A 245 6.48 -7.38 -22.15
N ALA A 246 7.10 -7.37 -20.96
CA ALA A 246 6.64 -8.13 -19.81
C ALA A 246 5.25 -7.65 -19.34
N PHE A 247 4.99 -6.33 -19.34
CA PHE A 247 3.67 -5.79 -19.04
C PHE A 247 2.61 -6.28 -20.03
N ILE A 248 2.89 -6.18 -21.34
CA ILE A 248 1.97 -6.63 -22.39
C ILE A 248 1.69 -8.14 -22.28
N ALA A 249 2.70 -8.94 -21.89
CA ALA A 249 2.52 -10.37 -21.68
C ALA A 249 1.50 -10.70 -20.56
N GLN A 250 1.35 -9.84 -19.56
CA GLN A 250 0.34 -10.01 -18.50
C GLN A 250 -1.08 -9.60 -18.92
N CYS A 251 -1.24 -8.87 -20.04
CA CYS A 251 -2.54 -8.50 -20.57
C CYS A 251 -3.11 -9.63 -21.43
N PRO A 252 -4.23 -10.29 -21.04
CA PRO A 252 -4.85 -11.35 -21.85
C PRO A 252 -5.14 -10.87 -23.27
N ALA A 253 -4.88 -11.72 -24.27
CA ALA A 253 -4.99 -11.33 -25.67
C ALA A 253 -6.40 -10.86 -26.06
N ASP A 254 -7.43 -11.49 -25.52
CA ASP A 254 -8.85 -11.14 -25.71
C ASP A 254 -9.21 -9.78 -25.10
N GLN A 255 -8.49 -9.33 -24.07
CA GLN A 255 -8.72 -8.05 -23.40
C GLN A 255 -7.93 -6.89 -24.00
N ARG A 256 -6.91 -7.13 -24.81
CA ARG A 256 -6.08 -6.06 -25.44
C ARG A 256 -6.89 -5.16 -26.38
N HIS A 257 -8.03 -5.63 -26.86
CA HIS A 257 -8.96 -4.82 -27.67
C HIS A 257 -9.87 -3.91 -26.82
N ASN A 258 -9.80 -3.99 -25.49
CA ASN A 258 -10.51 -3.04 -24.62
C ASN A 258 -9.78 -1.68 -24.67
N PRO A 259 -10.49 -0.56 -24.95
CA PRO A 259 -9.84 0.75 -25.10
C PRO A 259 -9.06 1.20 -23.86
N ALA A 260 -9.48 0.83 -22.65
CA ALA A 260 -8.74 1.18 -21.43
C ALA A 260 -7.41 0.41 -21.34
N ILE A 261 -7.41 -0.88 -21.71
CA ILE A 261 -6.20 -1.73 -21.70
C ILE A 261 -5.26 -1.32 -22.84
N ALA A 262 -5.80 -1.07 -24.04
CA ALA A 262 -5.04 -0.56 -25.17
C ALA A 262 -4.35 0.78 -24.85
N ALA A 263 -5.05 1.70 -24.19
CA ALA A 263 -4.48 2.96 -23.74
C ALA A 263 -3.35 2.75 -22.70
N ALA A 264 -3.54 1.82 -21.76
CA ALA A 264 -2.51 1.51 -20.76
C ALA A 264 -1.24 0.88 -21.38
N ILE A 265 -1.40 0.03 -22.39
CA ILE A 265 -0.30 -0.53 -23.19
C ILE A 265 0.41 0.58 -24.00
N ALA A 266 -0.38 1.39 -24.71
CA ALA A 266 0.16 2.47 -25.55
C ALA A 266 0.92 3.52 -24.74
N GLU A 267 0.47 3.88 -23.55
CA GLU A 267 1.14 4.82 -22.66
C GLU A 267 2.57 4.34 -22.29
N ARG A 268 2.72 3.05 -22.00
CA ARG A 268 4.01 2.44 -21.68
C ARG A 268 4.91 2.32 -22.90
N LEU A 269 4.34 1.98 -24.06
CA LEU A 269 5.06 1.97 -25.33
C LEU A 269 5.59 3.36 -25.68
N LEU A 270 4.79 4.41 -25.47
CA LEU A 270 5.22 5.80 -25.64
C LEU A 270 6.36 6.17 -24.68
N ALA A 271 6.26 5.82 -23.42
CA ALA A 271 7.31 6.06 -22.44
C ALA A 271 8.63 5.36 -22.83
N ALA A 272 8.55 4.22 -23.54
CA ALA A 272 9.70 3.48 -24.09
C ALA A 272 10.15 3.97 -25.48
N GLY A 273 9.57 5.06 -26.03
CA GLY A 273 9.92 5.58 -27.36
C GLY A 273 9.35 4.76 -28.53
N ARG A 274 8.42 3.82 -28.28
CA ARG A 274 7.84 2.89 -29.28
C ARG A 274 6.51 3.43 -29.83
N ALA A 275 6.49 4.68 -30.36
CA ALA A 275 5.27 5.39 -30.74
C ALA A 275 4.45 4.67 -31.83
N ALA A 276 5.11 4.05 -32.82
CA ALA A 276 4.42 3.29 -33.86
C ALA A 276 3.63 2.10 -33.30
N GLU A 277 4.20 1.38 -32.33
CA GLU A 277 3.54 0.26 -31.68
C GLU A 277 2.42 0.74 -30.73
N ALA A 278 2.57 1.92 -30.13
CA ALA A 278 1.52 2.54 -29.34
C ALA A 278 0.28 2.84 -30.20
N ILE A 279 0.47 3.38 -31.40
CA ILE A 279 -0.64 3.59 -32.35
C ILE A 279 -1.29 2.25 -32.75
N ALA A 280 -0.49 1.23 -33.08
CA ALA A 280 -1.01 -0.07 -33.47
C ALA A 280 -1.86 -0.70 -32.33
N ALA A 281 -1.44 -0.57 -31.07
CA ALA A 281 -2.22 -1.04 -29.91
C ALA A 281 -3.56 -0.30 -29.77
N LEU A 282 -3.58 1.02 -29.99
CA LEU A 282 -4.81 1.82 -29.95
C LEU A 282 -5.75 1.50 -31.12
N ASP A 283 -5.21 1.32 -32.32
CA ASP A 283 -5.99 0.97 -33.53
C ASP A 283 -6.67 -0.39 -33.37
N ALA A 284 -6.04 -1.35 -32.72
CA ALA A 284 -6.65 -2.66 -32.43
C ALA A 284 -7.91 -2.54 -31.54
N ALA A 285 -8.04 -1.49 -30.73
CA ALA A 285 -9.19 -1.24 -29.85
C ALA A 285 -10.28 -0.32 -30.49
N GLU A 286 -9.99 0.29 -31.65
CA GLU A 286 -10.84 1.31 -32.28
C GLU A 286 -12.26 0.80 -32.57
N ALA A 287 -12.41 -0.46 -32.98
CA ALA A 287 -13.70 -1.06 -33.27
C ALA A 287 -14.63 -1.12 -32.05
N ILE A 288 -14.07 -1.36 -30.85
CA ILE A 288 -14.82 -1.39 -29.59
C ILE A 288 -15.10 0.04 -29.15
N ARG A 289 -14.13 0.94 -29.26
CA ARG A 289 -14.28 2.35 -28.93
C ARG A 289 -15.46 2.99 -29.69
N ARG A 290 -15.58 2.73 -30.98
CA ARG A 290 -16.67 3.27 -31.84
C ARG A 290 -18.04 2.74 -31.48
N LYS A 291 -18.17 1.60 -30.81
CA LYS A 291 -19.46 1.06 -30.36
C LYS A 291 -20.09 1.84 -29.20
N GLY A 292 -19.35 2.77 -28.62
CA GLY A 292 -19.81 3.65 -27.56
C GLY A 292 -18.95 3.57 -26.30
N GLY A 293 -19.14 4.54 -25.41
CA GLY A 293 -18.37 4.69 -24.18
C GLY A 293 -17.50 5.96 -24.19
N HIS A 294 -17.12 6.40 -23.00
CA HIS A 294 -16.23 7.54 -22.81
C HIS A 294 -14.84 7.03 -22.39
N TRP A 295 -13.84 7.27 -23.24
CA TRP A 295 -12.48 6.74 -23.10
C TRP A 295 -11.43 7.85 -23.11
N PRO A 296 -11.44 8.79 -22.14
CA PRO A 296 -10.61 10.00 -22.18
C PRO A 296 -9.11 9.67 -22.16
N ASN A 297 -8.71 8.60 -21.50
CA ASN A 297 -7.30 8.19 -21.48
C ASN A 297 -6.85 7.69 -22.86
N TRP A 298 -7.71 6.93 -23.57
CA TRP A 298 -7.42 6.46 -24.92
C TRP A 298 -7.24 7.65 -25.88
N ASP A 299 -8.15 8.64 -25.83
CA ASP A 299 -8.07 9.84 -26.68
C ASP A 299 -6.79 10.65 -26.38
N ARG A 300 -6.46 10.85 -25.12
CA ARG A 300 -5.24 11.54 -24.68
C ARG A 300 -3.96 10.86 -25.16
N VAL A 301 -3.88 9.54 -24.98
CA VAL A 301 -2.70 8.75 -25.34
C VAL A 301 -2.53 8.69 -26.86
N ARG A 302 -3.65 8.63 -27.64
CA ARG A 302 -3.60 8.66 -29.09
C ARG A 302 -3.04 9.97 -29.62
N ILE A 303 -3.45 11.10 -29.08
CA ILE A 303 -2.88 12.41 -29.45
C ILE A 303 -1.38 12.42 -29.19
N ALA A 304 -0.96 12.01 -28.00
CA ALA A 304 0.46 11.98 -27.65
C ALA A 304 1.29 11.04 -28.57
N ALA A 305 0.69 9.90 -28.99
CA ALA A 305 1.36 8.95 -29.88
C ALA A 305 1.51 9.52 -31.31
N LEU A 306 0.52 10.21 -31.81
CA LEU A 306 0.58 10.88 -33.12
C LEU A 306 1.61 12.02 -33.14
N ASP A 307 1.65 12.83 -32.08
CA ASP A 307 2.63 13.90 -31.91
C ASP A 307 4.06 13.33 -31.87
N ALA A 308 4.28 12.23 -31.13
CA ALA A 308 5.58 11.57 -31.07
C ALA A 308 6.03 11.00 -32.42
N LEU A 309 5.11 10.45 -33.23
CA LEU A 309 5.42 9.98 -34.59
C LEU A 309 5.76 11.13 -35.52
N GLY A 310 5.01 12.24 -35.51
CA GLY A 310 5.28 13.41 -36.34
C GLY A 310 6.66 14.02 -36.04
N HIS A 311 7.07 14.08 -34.79
CA HIS A 311 8.42 14.50 -34.41
C HIS A 311 9.52 13.53 -34.84
N ALA A 312 9.26 12.22 -34.80
CA ALA A 312 10.22 11.20 -35.24
C ALA A 312 10.46 11.25 -36.77
N GLU A 313 9.40 11.43 -37.57
CA GLU A 313 9.50 11.59 -39.02
C GLU A 313 10.25 12.85 -39.41
N CYS A 314 10.03 13.99 -38.75
CA CYS A 314 10.79 15.21 -38.98
C CYS A 314 12.30 15.06 -38.66
N ALA A 315 12.65 14.32 -37.63
CA ALA A 315 14.04 14.08 -37.21
C ALA A 315 14.81 13.13 -38.17
N GLN A 316 14.10 12.28 -38.94
CA GLN A 316 14.71 11.38 -39.95
C GLN A 316 14.85 12.05 -41.32
N CYS A 317 14.16 13.14 -41.58
CA CYS A 317 14.22 13.89 -42.85
C CYS A 317 15.19 15.07 -42.85
N GLY A 318 15.81 15.42 -41.74
CA GLY A 318 16.82 16.49 -41.60
C GLY A 318 18.19 15.92 -41.31
#